data_c998f9d4a4baa8aaa9a9ec390b5f9067
#
_entry.id   c998f9d4a4baa8aaa9a9ec390b5f9067
#
_cell.length_a   1.000
_cell.length_b   1.000
_cell.length_c   1.000
_cell.angle_alpha   90.00
_cell.angle_beta   90.00
_cell.angle_gamma   90.00
#
_symmetry.space_group_name_H-M   'P 1'
#
loop_
_entity.id
_entity.type
_entity.pdbx_description
1 polymer ?
#
loop_
_entity_poly.entity_id
_entity_poly.type
_entity_poly.pdbx_seq_one_letter_code
_entity_poly.pdbx_strand_id
1 'polypeptide(L)'
;MEDYHKPDQQTVQALRNIANRLRINSIKATTAAGSGHPTSCCSVAEIMSVLYFHTMKYRPENPRNFNSDRLVLSKGHAAPALYSMWVETGFLKESELLTLCQVDCALEGHPTPKQQIVDVATGSLGQGLGVACGMAYTGKYFDKSSYRVHCLLGDGEMSEGAVWEAMSFASYYQLDNLVAIMDINRLGQSDSAPLQHHVEKYRKHCEAFGXXCITLTFHVAVEDDSHITQGMSVSTMSLTIPMXCRVVSAAEDDTGLRASGRTEMVMKDLQSRIMNSSKRLYPPAPTEDSPPVSLGNIRMPSAPSYKDGEKIATRKAYGMALAKLGRYNERVVALDGDTNNLTYSEIFKNEHPNRFVECYIAQQNMVSVAMGCAARERNVVFASTLASFFTRAYDQLRMAAISESNINLCGSHCGLSTGEEGPSMMGLEDVAMFRALPTATIFSPCDGVSTEKAVELAASTKGVCYIRTSRHDCSIIYNSNEDFHVGQAKVVFQSKDDQVTVVAAGVTLHEAMAAAEHLKKERISVRVIDPFTIKPLDVKTIIDHTRATRGRILTVEDHYYEGGLGEAVSSAMVNESGFNLHRLAVSHVPRSGKPQELLKLYGIDRDSITQAVHKMISSSTNAK
;
A
#
# COMPACT_ATOMS: atom_id res chain seq x y z
N MET A 1 14.55 2.58 34.87
CA MET A 1 15.45 3.19 33.87
C MET A 1 16.69 2.31 33.81
N GLU A 2 16.88 1.61 32.69
CA GLU A 2 18.15 0.93 32.47
C GLU A 2 19.26 1.97 32.47
N ASP A 3 20.40 1.66 33.08
CA ASP A 3 21.56 2.54 33.14
C ASP A 3 21.97 2.93 31.71
N TYR A 4 21.66 4.15 31.34
CA TYR A 4 22.04 4.73 30.07
C TYR A 4 23.53 5.08 30.15
N HIS A 5 24.37 4.14 29.75
CA HIS A 5 25.81 4.41 29.75
C HIS A 5 26.13 5.46 28.67
N LYS A 6 26.48 6.65 29.15
CA LYS A 6 26.94 7.73 28.29
C LYS A 6 28.17 7.23 27.50
N PRO A 7 28.15 7.29 26.14
CA PRO A 7 29.29 6.80 25.38
C PRO A 7 30.57 7.56 25.71
N ASP A 8 31.69 6.86 25.70
CA ASP A 8 32.98 7.46 25.95
C ASP A 8 33.39 8.44 24.83
N GLN A 9 34.37 9.28 25.06
CA GLN A 9 34.83 10.31 24.12
C GLN A 9 35.29 9.70 22.77
N GLN A 10 35.92 8.51 22.80
CA GLN A 10 36.37 7.83 21.58
C GLN A 10 35.18 7.36 20.75
N THR A 11 34.13 6.85 21.39
CA THR A 11 32.86 6.47 20.73
C THR A 11 32.20 7.69 20.10
N VAL A 12 32.11 8.79 20.85
CA VAL A 12 31.52 10.04 20.32
C VAL A 12 32.31 10.52 19.10
N GLN A 13 33.64 10.50 19.17
CA GLN A 13 34.48 10.92 18.03
C GLN A 13 34.30 9.99 16.82
N ALA A 14 34.23 8.68 17.04
CA ALA A 14 34.00 7.71 15.97
C ALA A 14 32.64 7.95 15.28
N LEU A 15 31.58 8.23 16.06
CA LEU A 15 30.25 8.55 15.53
C LEU A 15 30.27 9.86 14.71
N ARG A 16 30.98 10.88 15.19
CA ARG A 16 31.17 12.15 14.43
C ARG A 16 31.90 11.90 13.10
N ASN A 17 32.91 11.06 13.13
CA ASN A 17 33.66 10.71 11.90
C ASN A 17 32.75 10.01 10.90
N ILE A 18 31.91 9.07 11.36
CA ILE A 18 30.91 8.39 10.51
C ILE A 18 29.96 9.44 9.92
N ALA A 19 29.38 10.32 10.75
CA ALA A 19 28.45 11.36 10.27
C ALA A 19 29.09 12.21 9.16
N ASN A 20 30.36 12.61 9.32
CA ASN A 20 31.07 13.37 8.28
C ASN A 20 31.28 12.56 7.00
N ARG A 21 31.58 11.26 7.11
CA ARG A 21 31.67 10.39 5.92
C ARG A 21 30.32 10.22 5.22
N LEU A 22 29.22 10.12 6.01
CA LEU A 22 27.86 10.08 5.42
C LEU A 22 27.57 11.33 4.58
N ARG A 23 27.96 12.50 5.11
CA ARG A 23 27.82 13.76 4.36
C ARG A 23 28.63 13.74 3.08
N ILE A 24 29.91 13.39 3.17
CA ILE A 24 30.82 13.33 2.01
C ILE A 24 30.23 12.38 0.94
N ASN A 25 29.84 11.18 1.34
CA ASN A 25 29.33 10.16 0.42
C ASN A 25 27.99 10.57 -0.19
N SER A 26 27.11 11.20 0.59
CA SER A 26 25.83 11.71 0.08
C SER A 26 26.05 12.81 -0.96
N ILE A 27 26.98 13.73 -0.68
CA ILE A 27 27.33 14.81 -1.63
C ILE A 27 27.93 14.20 -2.91
N LYS A 28 28.87 13.24 -2.80
CA LYS A 28 29.43 12.54 -3.95
C LYS A 28 28.34 11.89 -4.80
N ALA A 29 27.45 11.13 -4.14
CA ALA A 29 26.38 10.38 -4.82
C ALA A 29 25.42 11.32 -5.56
N THR A 30 24.93 12.37 -4.87
CA THR A 30 23.97 13.34 -5.47
C THR A 30 24.63 14.17 -6.57
N THR A 31 25.92 14.49 -6.42
CA THR A 31 26.68 15.21 -7.47
C THR A 31 26.84 14.34 -8.72
N ALA A 32 27.21 13.05 -8.54
CA ALA A 32 27.35 12.11 -9.65
C ALA A 32 26.02 11.88 -10.37
N ALA A 33 24.91 11.83 -9.61
CA ALA A 33 23.56 11.64 -10.14
C ALA A 33 22.99 12.91 -10.80
N GLY A 34 23.53 14.09 -10.49
CA GLY A 34 22.94 15.37 -10.89
C GLY A 34 21.55 15.59 -10.29
N SER A 35 21.22 14.88 -9.23
CA SER A 35 19.88 14.87 -8.61
C SER A 35 19.97 14.46 -7.14
N GLY A 36 18.94 14.79 -6.36
CA GLY A 36 18.83 14.40 -4.95
C GLY A 36 18.92 15.59 -4.00
N HIS A 37 18.85 15.31 -2.70
CA HIS A 37 18.73 16.30 -1.63
C HIS A 37 19.92 16.21 -0.64
N PRO A 38 21.11 16.70 -1.03
CA PRO A 38 22.29 16.60 -0.16
C PRO A 38 22.12 17.33 1.18
N THR A 39 21.38 18.45 1.22
CA THR A 39 21.13 19.18 2.47
C THR A 39 20.34 18.31 3.46
N SER A 40 19.31 17.61 2.99
CA SER A 40 18.53 16.70 3.82
C SER A 40 19.38 15.53 4.33
N CYS A 41 20.28 15.01 3.48
CA CYS A 41 21.22 13.96 3.87
C CYS A 41 22.19 14.44 4.95
N CYS A 42 22.68 15.69 4.82
CA CYS A 42 23.58 16.29 5.79
C CYS A 42 22.89 16.49 7.15
N SER A 43 21.61 16.84 7.13
CA SER A 43 20.81 17.06 8.33
C SER A 43 20.69 15.80 9.19
N VAL A 44 20.51 14.62 8.56
CA VAL A 44 20.26 13.36 9.27
C VAL A 44 21.54 12.58 9.63
N ALA A 45 22.71 13.11 9.31
CA ALA A 45 23.95 12.34 9.40
C ALA A 45 24.28 11.84 10.83
N GLU A 46 24.13 12.70 11.84
CA GLU A 46 24.34 12.31 13.24
C GLU A 46 23.28 11.29 13.69
N ILE A 47 22.04 11.53 13.33
CA ILE A 47 20.93 10.60 13.64
C ILE A 47 21.25 9.20 13.11
N MET A 48 21.61 9.14 11.83
CA MET A 48 21.90 7.86 11.16
C MET A 48 23.12 7.18 11.76
N SER A 49 24.17 7.97 12.05
CA SER A 49 25.39 7.44 12.68
C SER A 49 25.10 6.82 14.06
N VAL A 50 24.34 7.53 14.91
CA VAL A 50 23.98 7.03 16.23
C VAL A 50 23.05 5.83 16.15
N LEU A 51 22.03 5.88 15.28
CA LEU A 51 21.10 4.76 15.12
C LEU A 51 21.84 3.48 14.72
N TYR A 52 22.65 3.56 13.68
CA TYR A 52 23.25 2.36 13.08
C TYR A 52 24.45 1.81 13.85
N PHE A 53 25.19 2.63 14.58
CA PHE A 53 26.42 2.18 15.25
C PHE A 53 26.37 2.21 16.78
N HIS A 54 25.21 2.62 17.35
CA HIS A 54 25.11 2.67 18.81
C HIS A 54 23.76 2.18 19.33
N THR A 55 22.67 2.39 18.58
CA THR A 55 21.33 2.17 19.11
C THR A 55 20.64 0.91 18.56
N MET A 56 20.57 0.80 17.23
CA MET A 56 19.85 -0.30 16.56
C MET A 56 20.61 -1.61 16.66
N LYS A 57 19.88 -2.67 16.97
CA LYS A 57 20.40 -4.03 17.06
C LYS A 57 20.09 -4.73 15.72
N TYR A 58 21.11 -5.02 14.94
CA TYR A 58 20.91 -5.63 13.62
C TYR A 58 22.18 -6.34 13.14
N ARG A 59 22.04 -7.11 12.06
CA ARG A 59 23.17 -7.82 11.43
C ARG A 59 23.43 -7.22 10.04
N PRO A 60 24.54 -6.47 9.86
CA PRO A 60 24.85 -5.88 8.55
C PRO A 60 24.94 -6.90 7.43
N GLU A 61 25.48 -8.08 7.72
CA GLU A 61 25.66 -9.18 6.77
C GLU A 61 24.32 -9.86 6.38
N ASN A 62 23.25 -9.59 7.13
CA ASN A 62 21.92 -10.13 6.86
C ASN A 62 20.85 -9.08 7.17
N PRO A 63 20.67 -8.10 6.26
CA PRO A 63 19.70 -7.01 6.47
C PRO A 63 18.25 -7.50 6.62
N ARG A 64 17.93 -8.70 6.12
CA ARG A 64 16.59 -9.28 6.20
C ARG A 64 16.35 -10.09 7.47
N ASN A 65 17.30 -10.17 8.40
CA ASN A 65 17.15 -10.91 9.66
C ASN A 65 15.89 -10.44 10.41
N PHE A 66 15.04 -11.38 10.79
CA PHE A 66 13.73 -11.10 11.41
C PHE A 66 13.84 -10.50 12.82
N ASN A 67 14.96 -10.71 13.48
CA ASN A 67 15.20 -10.20 14.83
C ASN A 67 15.78 -8.79 14.85
N SER A 68 16.23 -8.29 13.70
CA SER A 68 16.86 -6.97 13.59
C SER A 68 15.86 -5.84 13.78
N ASP A 69 16.30 -4.80 14.51
CA ASP A 69 15.60 -3.51 14.53
C ASP A 69 15.46 -2.99 13.10
N ARG A 70 14.40 -2.23 12.84
CA ARG A 70 14.09 -1.72 11.49
C ARG A 70 14.12 -0.20 11.47
N LEU A 71 14.50 0.34 10.32
CA LEU A 71 14.41 1.78 10.05
C LEU A 71 13.46 2.00 8.85
N VAL A 72 12.44 2.82 9.06
CA VAL A 72 11.61 3.36 7.97
C VAL A 72 12.06 4.82 7.78
N LEU A 73 12.69 5.10 6.64
CA LEU A 73 13.12 6.45 6.29
C LEU A 73 11.93 7.16 5.62
N SER A 74 11.03 7.73 6.44
CA SER A 74 9.80 8.37 5.95
C SER A 74 10.11 9.57 5.04
N LYS A 75 11.11 10.39 5.42
CA LYS A 75 11.66 11.42 4.53
C LYS A 75 12.57 10.76 3.48
N GLY A 76 11.94 10.03 2.55
CA GLY A 76 12.64 9.18 1.58
C GLY A 76 13.64 9.92 0.68
N HIS A 77 13.51 11.24 0.56
CA HIS A 77 14.46 12.06 -0.20
C HIS A 77 15.86 12.09 0.41
N ALA A 78 16.03 11.63 1.68
CA ALA A 78 17.34 11.45 2.30
C ALA A 78 17.96 10.05 2.00
N ALA A 79 17.47 9.34 0.97
CA ALA A 79 17.97 8.02 0.57
C ALA A 79 19.49 7.94 0.40
N PRO A 80 20.19 8.95 -0.18
CA PRO A 80 21.65 8.86 -0.29
C PRO A 80 22.35 8.72 1.07
N ALA A 81 21.80 9.32 2.15
CA ALA A 81 22.36 9.11 3.50
C ALA A 81 22.16 7.66 3.97
N LEU A 82 21.01 7.05 3.65
CA LEU A 82 20.76 5.65 3.97
C LEU A 82 21.74 4.73 3.23
N TYR A 83 21.94 4.96 1.94
CA TYR A 83 22.88 4.16 1.14
C TYR A 83 24.31 4.35 1.63
N SER A 84 24.70 5.59 1.95
CA SER A 84 26.02 5.91 2.54
C SER A 84 26.22 5.17 3.87
N MET A 85 25.15 5.07 4.66
CA MET A 85 25.13 4.34 5.92
C MET A 85 25.49 2.86 5.69
N TRP A 86 24.87 2.23 4.69
CA TRP A 86 25.15 0.83 4.37
C TRP A 86 26.53 0.61 3.75
N VAL A 87 27.14 1.66 3.18
CA VAL A 87 28.56 1.63 2.80
C VAL A 87 29.44 1.57 4.08
N GLU A 88 29.11 2.39 5.08
CA GLU A 88 29.85 2.42 6.36
C GLU A 88 29.78 1.07 7.09
N THR A 89 28.68 0.33 6.94
CA THR A 89 28.55 -1.03 7.52
C THR A 89 29.34 -2.08 6.72
N GLY A 90 29.72 -1.77 5.49
CA GLY A 90 30.42 -2.70 4.60
C GLY A 90 29.49 -3.56 3.73
N PHE A 91 28.17 -3.34 3.79
CA PHE A 91 27.21 -4.10 2.97
C PHE A 91 27.19 -3.62 1.52
N LEU A 92 27.29 -2.31 1.31
CA LEU A 92 27.41 -1.70 -0.04
C LEU A 92 28.84 -1.22 -0.25
N LYS A 93 29.27 -1.15 -1.50
CA LYS A 93 30.58 -0.57 -1.87
C LYS A 93 30.42 0.91 -2.15
N GLU A 94 31.44 1.71 -1.80
CA GLU A 94 31.42 3.16 -2.08
C GLU A 94 31.23 3.44 -3.58
N SER A 95 31.79 2.61 -4.46
CA SER A 95 31.64 2.78 -5.92
C SER A 95 30.20 2.66 -6.39
N GLU A 96 29.35 1.92 -5.66
CA GLU A 96 27.93 1.78 -6.00
C GLU A 96 27.15 3.09 -5.79
N LEU A 97 27.60 3.95 -4.87
CA LEU A 97 26.96 5.25 -4.64
C LEU A 97 27.01 6.13 -5.89
N LEU A 98 28.05 5.98 -6.72
CA LEU A 98 28.23 6.79 -7.93
C LEU A 98 27.28 6.37 -9.06
N THR A 99 26.56 5.25 -8.87
CA THR A 99 25.53 4.80 -9.83
C THR A 99 24.11 5.19 -9.38
N LEU A 100 23.99 6.04 -8.37
CA LEU A 100 22.69 6.55 -7.88
C LEU A 100 21.85 7.08 -9.05
N CYS A 101 20.58 6.69 -9.13
CA CYS A 101 19.62 7.11 -10.16
C CYS A 101 19.94 6.65 -11.59
N GLN A 102 20.89 5.74 -11.79
CA GLN A 102 21.12 5.14 -13.11
C GLN A 102 20.11 4.01 -13.36
N VAL A 103 19.73 3.83 -14.63
CA VAL A 103 18.64 2.90 -15.03
C VAL A 103 18.88 1.47 -14.52
N ASP A 104 20.14 1.02 -14.56
CA ASP A 104 20.50 -0.35 -14.18
C ASP A 104 20.95 -0.48 -12.73
N CYS A 105 20.69 0.52 -11.90
CA CYS A 105 21.08 0.55 -10.49
C CYS A 105 19.86 0.42 -9.58
N ALA A 106 20.02 -0.34 -8.50
CA ALA A 106 18.97 -0.47 -7.48
C ALA A 106 18.96 0.68 -6.47
N LEU A 107 19.92 1.62 -6.57
CA LEU A 107 19.96 2.82 -5.72
C LEU A 107 19.08 3.90 -6.37
N GLU A 108 17.78 3.83 -6.05
CA GLU A 108 16.79 4.79 -6.53
C GLU A 108 16.93 6.14 -5.78
N GLY A 109 16.40 7.21 -6.35
CA GLY A 109 16.38 8.54 -5.71
C GLY A 109 15.61 8.58 -4.39
N HIS A 110 14.69 7.62 -4.20
CA HIS A 110 13.97 7.36 -2.96
C HIS A 110 14.04 5.87 -2.66
N PRO A 111 14.01 5.43 -1.38
CA PRO A 111 14.21 4.01 -1.07
C PRO A 111 13.10 3.13 -1.62
N THR A 112 13.49 2.00 -2.21
CA THR A 112 12.55 0.94 -2.64
C THR A 112 13.07 -0.43 -2.22
N PRO A 113 12.19 -1.44 -2.07
CA PRO A 113 12.62 -2.82 -1.73
C PRO A 113 13.47 -3.53 -2.80
N LYS A 114 13.77 -2.89 -3.92
CA LYS A 114 14.83 -3.37 -4.83
C LYS A 114 16.15 -3.54 -4.08
N GLN A 115 16.36 -2.71 -3.04
CA GLN A 115 17.46 -2.88 -2.09
C GLN A 115 17.00 -3.70 -0.89
N GLN A 116 17.73 -4.76 -0.55
CA GLN A 116 17.42 -5.65 0.58
C GLN A 116 17.41 -4.93 1.94
N ILE A 117 18.00 -3.76 2.01
CA ILE A 117 18.06 -2.92 3.21
C ILE A 117 16.78 -2.11 3.43
N VAL A 118 15.84 -2.15 2.49
CA VAL A 118 14.60 -1.36 2.51
C VAL A 118 13.40 -2.31 2.57
N ASP A 119 12.54 -2.11 3.55
CA ASP A 119 11.33 -2.94 3.71
C ASP A 119 10.16 -2.44 2.88
N VAL A 120 10.03 -1.11 2.74
CA VAL A 120 8.92 -0.46 2.01
C VAL A 120 9.44 0.78 1.27
N ALA A 121 8.83 1.10 0.16
CA ALA A 121 9.14 2.33 -0.58
C ALA A 121 8.60 3.55 0.18
N THR A 122 9.39 4.62 0.21
CA THR A 122 8.99 5.91 0.79
C THR A 122 9.36 7.05 -0.15
N GLY A 123 8.95 8.28 0.22
CA GLY A 123 9.20 9.47 -0.60
C GLY A 123 7.91 10.25 -0.88
N SER A 124 6.77 9.56 -0.97
CA SER A 124 5.48 10.21 -0.81
C SER A 124 5.28 10.40 0.69
N LEU A 125 5.41 11.66 1.13
CA LEU A 125 5.54 11.98 2.56
C LEU A 125 4.26 11.68 3.35
N GLY A 126 4.42 11.48 4.66
CA GLY A 126 3.32 11.26 5.60
C GLY A 126 2.92 9.80 5.79
N GLN A 127 3.56 8.85 5.08
CA GLN A 127 3.13 7.44 5.08
C GLN A 127 4.03 6.53 5.91
N GLY A 128 5.32 6.86 6.02
CA GLY A 128 6.30 5.98 6.66
C GLY A 128 5.96 5.66 8.12
N LEU A 129 5.39 6.61 8.86
CA LEU A 129 5.03 6.38 10.26
C LEU A 129 3.92 5.33 10.38
N GLY A 130 2.90 5.36 9.51
CA GLY A 130 1.85 4.34 9.50
C GLY A 130 2.41 2.95 9.19
N VAL A 131 3.34 2.87 8.24
CA VAL A 131 4.03 1.61 7.91
C VAL A 131 4.84 1.13 9.15
N ALA A 132 5.57 2.04 9.78
CA ALA A 132 6.35 1.73 10.99
C ALA A 132 5.43 1.24 12.13
N CYS A 133 4.22 1.81 12.24
CA CYS A 133 3.19 1.34 13.19
C CYS A 133 2.82 -0.12 12.92
N GLY A 134 2.60 -0.49 11.66
CA GLY A 134 2.26 -1.87 11.28
C GLY A 134 3.38 -2.85 11.61
N MET A 135 4.63 -2.47 11.33
CA MET A 135 5.81 -3.28 11.70
C MET A 135 5.93 -3.44 13.22
N ALA A 136 5.77 -2.34 13.96
CA ALA A 136 5.87 -2.35 15.42
C ALA A 136 4.73 -3.18 16.03
N TYR A 137 3.52 -3.05 15.49
CA TYR A 137 2.35 -3.84 15.91
C TYR A 137 2.64 -5.34 15.73
N THR A 138 3.18 -5.71 14.57
CA THR A 138 3.57 -7.11 14.28
C THR A 138 4.57 -7.61 15.31
N GLY A 139 5.63 -6.83 15.58
CA GLY A 139 6.66 -7.19 16.56
C GLY A 139 6.08 -7.41 17.95
N LYS A 140 5.25 -6.48 18.40
CA LYS A 140 4.73 -6.47 19.77
C LYS A 140 3.64 -7.54 19.97
N TYR A 141 2.65 -7.60 19.07
CA TYR A 141 1.42 -8.38 19.32
C TYR A 141 1.39 -9.74 18.64
N PHE A 142 2.01 -9.88 17.46
CA PHE A 142 1.99 -11.14 16.72
C PHE A 142 3.26 -11.96 16.94
N ASP A 143 4.44 -11.32 16.82
CA ASP A 143 5.73 -12.01 17.01
C ASP A 143 6.14 -12.10 18.49
N LYS A 144 5.73 -11.13 19.31
CA LYS A 144 6.13 -10.96 20.71
C LYS A 144 7.65 -10.90 20.83
N SER A 145 8.26 -10.18 19.90
CA SER A 145 9.72 -10.02 19.75
C SER A 145 10.18 -8.70 20.33
N SER A 146 11.46 -8.62 20.68
CA SER A 146 12.07 -7.43 21.29
C SER A 146 12.56 -6.40 20.27
N TYR A 147 12.48 -6.67 18.95
CA TYR A 147 12.96 -5.71 17.96
C TYR A 147 12.16 -4.41 18.00
N ARG A 148 12.85 -3.34 17.70
CA ARG A 148 12.27 -2.00 17.64
C ARG A 148 12.17 -1.51 16.21
N VAL A 149 11.22 -0.61 15.98
CA VAL A 149 11.07 0.06 14.68
C VAL A 149 11.35 1.55 14.88
N HIS A 150 12.24 2.08 14.06
CA HIS A 150 12.60 3.50 14.07
C HIS A 150 12.03 4.11 12.80
N CYS A 151 11.37 5.27 12.91
CA CYS A 151 10.82 6.01 11.77
C CYS A 151 11.42 7.41 11.76
N LEU A 152 12.09 7.77 10.67
CA LEU A 152 12.72 9.09 10.53
C LEU A 152 11.88 9.97 9.61
N LEU A 153 11.28 11.02 10.20
CA LEU A 153 10.35 11.95 9.55
C LEU A 153 11.00 13.32 9.33
N GLY A 154 10.47 14.09 8.38
CA GLY A 154 10.81 15.50 8.21
C GLY A 154 9.75 16.42 8.85
N ASP A 155 10.15 17.64 9.20
CA ASP A 155 9.23 18.62 9.80
C ASP A 155 8.16 19.13 8.81
N GLY A 156 8.51 19.29 7.53
CA GLY A 156 7.53 19.62 6.49
C GLY A 156 6.49 18.52 6.32
N GLU A 157 6.92 17.27 6.46
CA GLU A 157 6.07 16.07 6.41
C GLU A 157 5.00 16.06 7.51
N MET A 158 5.23 16.77 8.61
CA MET A 158 4.26 16.87 9.71
C MET A 158 2.98 17.64 9.34
N SER A 159 2.92 18.22 8.14
CA SER A 159 1.70 18.81 7.59
C SER A 159 0.71 17.74 7.08
N GLU A 160 1.19 16.52 6.86
CA GLU A 160 0.35 15.42 6.38
C GLU A 160 -0.57 14.88 7.49
N GLY A 161 -1.88 14.80 7.18
CA GLY A 161 -2.86 14.28 8.14
C GLY A 161 -2.59 12.84 8.57
N ALA A 162 -2.09 12.02 7.64
CA ALA A 162 -1.81 10.61 7.88
C ALA A 162 -0.75 10.39 8.99
N VAL A 163 0.16 11.37 9.19
CA VAL A 163 1.12 11.31 10.32
C VAL A 163 0.38 11.30 11.66
N TRP A 164 -0.63 12.17 11.79
CA TRP A 164 -1.40 12.30 13.03
C TRP A 164 -2.36 11.11 13.23
N GLU A 165 -2.89 10.54 12.15
CA GLU A 165 -3.62 9.27 12.20
C GLU A 165 -2.72 8.16 12.77
N ALA A 166 -1.47 8.08 12.28
CA ALA A 166 -0.50 7.09 12.74
C ALA A 166 -0.10 7.32 14.21
N MET A 167 0.05 8.57 14.64
CA MET A 167 0.33 8.89 16.04
C MET A 167 -0.81 8.45 16.95
N SER A 168 -2.07 8.71 16.56
CA SER A 168 -3.25 8.24 17.30
C SER A 168 -3.23 6.71 17.43
N PHE A 169 -2.96 6.01 16.33
CA PHE A 169 -2.86 4.55 16.29
C PHE A 169 -1.75 4.04 17.24
N ALA A 170 -0.55 4.62 17.13
CA ALA A 170 0.61 4.21 17.95
C ALA A 170 0.32 4.38 19.44
N SER A 171 -0.32 5.50 19.81
CA SER A 171 -0.70 5.78 21.18
C SER A 171 -1.77 4.80 21.69
N TYR A 172 -2.84 4.62 20.92
CA TYR A 172 -3.94 3.71 21.27
C TYR A 172 -3.43 2.28 21.52
N TYR A 173 -2.56 1.78 20.65
CA TYR A 173 -2.00 0.43 20.77
C TYR A 173 -0.73 0.38 21.59
N GLN A 174 -0.34 1.51 22.23
CA GLN A 174 0.82 1.58 23.13
C GLN A 174 2.08 0.94 22.50
N LEU A 175 2.43 1.38 21.29
CA LEU A 175 3.57 0.80 20.54
C LEU A 175 4.91 1.30 21.12
N ASP A 176 5.29 0.77 22.30
CA ASP A 176 6.50 1.13 23.03
C ASP A 176 7.79 0.62 22.34
N ASN A 177 7.65 -0.21 21.33
CA ASN A 177 8.73 -0.65 20.46
C ASN A 177 8.87 0.21 19.18
N LEU A 178 8.12 1.33 19.10
CA LEU A 178 8.20 2.28 17.97
C LEU A 178 8.88 3.56 18.43
N VAL A 179 9.87 4.03 17.67
CA VAL A 179 10.56 5.30 17.90
C VAL A 179 10.40 6.18 16.65
N ALA A 180 9.64 7.26 16.78
CA ALA A 180 9.52 8.26 15.73
C ALA A 180 10.56 9.37 15.98
N ILE A 181 11.33 9.72 14.96
CA ILE A 181 12.38 10.73 15.02
C ILE A 181 12.03 11.81 14.00
N MET A 182 11.89 13.05 14.47
CA MET A 182 11.61 14.19 13.58
C MET A 182 12.88 14.99 13.35
N ASP A 183 13.27 15.11 12.09
CA ASP A 183 14.35 16.00 11.65
C ASP A 183 13.75 17.37 11.38
N ILE A 184 13.88 18.29 12.35
CA ILE A 184 13.35 19.65 12.24
C ILE A 184 14.44 20.54 11.63
N ASN A 185 14.51 20.53 10.31
CA ASN A 185 15.47 21.33 9.54
C ASN A 185 14.87 22.66 9.04
N ARG A 186 13.60 22.93 9.34
CA ARG A 186 12.84 24.14 9.03
C ARG A 186 12.46 24.30 7.54
N LEU A 187 12.82 23.35 6.69
CA LEU A 187 12.63 23.48 5.24
C LEU A 187 11.60 22.46 4.73
N GLY A 188 10.63 22.96 3.97
CA GLY A 188 9.82 22.14 3.07
C GLY A 188 10.53 22.04 1.72
N GLN A 189 9.81 21.65 0.68
CA GLN A 189 10.39 21.54 -0.67
C GLN A 189 10.69 22.90 -1.31
N SER A 190 9.80 23.87 -1.13
CA SER A 190 9.89 25.18 -1.76
C SER A 190 10.00 26.34 -0.76
N ASP A 191 9.45 26.14 0.43
CA ASP A 191 9.34 27.17 1.45
C ASP A 191 9.70 26.59 2.81
N SER A 192 9.74 27.45 3.82
CA SER A 192 9.95 27.04 5.22
C SER A 192 8.83 26.12 5.68
N ALA A 193 9.18 25.13 6.51
CA ALA A 193 8.19 24.29 7.19
C ALA A 193 7.26 25.16 8.07
N PRO A 194 5.97 24.82 8.20
CA PRO A 194 4.99 25.71 8.88
C PRO A 194 5.35 26.13 10.29
N LEU A 195 5.94 25.25 11.08
CA LEU A 195 6.34 25.58 12.46
C LEU A 195 7.82 25.95 12.59
N GLN A 196 8.58 25.87 11.49
CA GLN A 196 10.00 26.22 11.45
C GLN A 196 10.76 25.62 12.64
N HIS A 197 11.46 26.45 13.42
CA HIS A 197 12.23 26.04 14.59
C HIS A 197 11.44 26.13 15.91
N HIS A 198 10.10 26.22 15.84
CA HIS A 198 9.27 26.19 17.05
C HIS A 198 9.14 24.77 17.59
N VAL A 199 10.26 24.17 17.99
CA VAL A 199 10.37 22.77 18.45
C VAL A 199 9.35 22.49 19.57
N GLU A 200 9.14 23.45 20.45
CA GLU A 200 8.19 23.33 21.55
C GLU A 200 6.75 23.11 21.08
N LYS A 201 6.39 23.67 19.92
CA LYS A 201 5.05 23.42 19.32
C LYS A 201 4.94 21.98 18.83
N TYR A 202 5.96 21.50 18.10
CA TYR A 202 6.00 20.10 17.67
C TYR A 202 5.90 19.17 18.89
N ARG A 203 6.68 19.45 19.95
CA ARG A 203 6.65 18.67 21.19
C ARG A 203 5.24 18.61 21.78
N LYS A 204 4.58 19.76 21.92
CA LYS A 204 3.22 19.84 22.47
C LYS A 204 2.19 19.09 21.62
N HIS A 205 2.31 19.19 20.30
CA HIS A 205 1.42 18.41 19.39
C HIS A 205 1.59 16.92 19.67
N CYS A 206 2.82 16.43 19.69
CA CYS A 206 3.09 14.99 19.89
C CYS A 206 2.67 14.53 21.30
N GLU A 207 2.93 15.34 22.33
CA GLU A 207 2.50 15.05 23.71
C GLU A 207 0.98 14.95 23.82
N ALA A 208 0.25 15.75 23.04
CA ALA A 208 -1.22 15.70 23.01
C ALA A 208 -1.74 14.35 22.49
N PHE A 209 -0.94 13.66 21.69
CA PHE A 209 -1.26 12.31 21.24
C PHE A 209 -0.77 11.20 22.18
N GLY A 210 -0.18 11.61 23.35
CA GLY A 210 0.30 10.65 24.36
C GLY A 210 1.76 10.26 24.24
N UNK A 211 2.54 10.96 23.61
CA UNK A 211 3.84 10.56 23.38
C UNK A 211 4.73 11.23 24.36
N UNK A 212 5.60 10.61 24.72
CA UNK A 212 6.64 11.12 25.45
C UNK A 212 7.61 11.65 24.53
N CYS A 213 7.98 12.83 24.76
CA CYS A 213 8.85 13.56 23.83
C CYS A 213 10.15 14.00 24.49
N ILE A 214 11.28 13.76 23.83
CA ILE A 214 12.58 14.33 24.21
C ILE A 214 13.08 15.22 23.07
N THR A 215 13.45 16.45 23.40
CA THR A 215 14.06 17.40 22.45
C THR A 215 15.57 17.40 22.63
N LEU A 216 16.31 17.23 21.54
CA LEU A 216 17.77 17.40 21.51
C LEU A 216 18.12 18.48 20.51
N THR A 217 18.98 19.39 20.90
CA THR A 217 19.51 20.44 20.02
C THR A 217 21.00 20.18 19.81
N PHE A 218 21.39 20.06 18.55
CA PHE A 218 22.81 19.95 18.18
C PHE A 218 23.22 21.25 17.51
N HIS A 219 24.31 21.80 17.95
CA HIS A 219 24.95 22.95 17.29
C HIS A 219 26.15 22.42 16.52
N VAL A 220 26.06 22.50 15.21
CA VAL A 220 27.24 22.30 14.37
C VAL A 220 27.81 23.70 14.13
N ALA A 221 28.84 24.05 14.89
CA ALA A 221 29.56 25.30 14.65
C ALA A 221 30.37 25.16 13.37
N VAL A 222 29.95 25.83 12.33
CA VAL A 222 30.81 26.09 11.18
C VAL A 222 31.42 27.47 11.48
N GLU A 223 32.65 27.50 11.90
CA GLU A 223 33.36 28.75 12.05
C GLU A 223 33.77 29.26 10.68
N ASP A 224 33.35 30.47 10.41
CA ASP A 224 33.76 31.38 9.37
C ASP A 224 33.30 31.13 7.91
N ASP A 225 32.48 31.91 7.46
CA ASP A 225 32.42 32.89 6.35
C ASP A 225 31.02 33.48 6.23
N SER A 226 30.95 34.77 6.03
CA SER A 226 29.76 35.60 6.27
C SER A 226 28.51 35.35 5.41
N HIS A 227 28.53 34.32 4.57
CA HIS A 227 27.39 33.98 3.71
C HIS A 227 26.89 32.52 3.81
N ILE A 228 27.60 31.65 4.56
CA ILE A 228 27.19 30.25 4.74
C ILE A 228 26.81 29.96 6.20
N THR A 229 27.11 30.87 7.10
CA THR A 229 27.10 30.64 8.55
C THR A 229 26.00 31.35 9.33
N GLN A 230 24.81 31.50 8.80
CA GLN A 230 23.71 31.77 9.72
C GLN A 230 23.22 30.45 10.33
N GLY A 231 23.98 30.04 11.33
CA GLY A 231 23.53 29.11 12.37
C GLY A 231 22.83 27.84 11.95
N MET A 232 23.58 26.81 11.60
CA MET A 232 23.05 25.44 11.57
C MET A 232 22.72 25.00 13.00
N SER A 233 21.53 25.33 13.47
CA SER A 233 20.99 24.77 14.71
C SER A 233 20.27 23.48 14.36
N VAL A 234 20.70 22.37 14.95
CA VAL A 234 20.13 21.05 14.71
C VAL A 234 19.31 20.63 15.93
N SER A 235 18.00 20.56 15.80
CA SER A 235 17.08 20.16 16.87
C SER A 235 16.36 18.87 16.50
N THR A 236 16.49 17.80 17.26
CA THR A 236 15.89 16.48 16.98
C THR A 236 14.81 16.15 18.02
N MET A 237 13.67 15.71 17.57
CA MET A 237 12.59 15.25 18.45
C MET A 237 12.25 13.78 18.16
N SER A 238 12.42 12.90 19.12
CA SER A 238 12.11 11.47 19.04
C SER A 238 10.93 11.11 19.94
N LEU A 239 10.02 10.32 19.45
CA LEU A 239 8.79 9.89 20.12
C LEU A 239 8.84 8.41 20.46
N THR A 240 8.80 8.07 21.73
CA THR A 240 8.53 6.71 22.19
C THR A 240 7.36 6.73 23.16
N ILE A 241 6.59 5.69 23.19
CA ILE A 241 5.56 5.47 24.21
C ILE A 241 5.99 4.26 25.03
N PRO A 242 6.45 4.45 26.24
CA PRO A 242 6.80 5.65 26.98
C PRO A 242 8.29 6.00 26.95
N MET A 243 8.85 6.62 25.98
CA MET A 243 10.24 7.21 25.96
C MET A 243 10.56 8.17 24.77
N UNK A 244 11.47 8.96 24.94
CA UNK A 244 11.98 9.99 24.51
C UNK A 244 12.01 10.28 23.11
N CYS A 245 12.03 11.48 22.90
CA CYS A 245 12.02 12.14 21.61
C CYS A 245 13.28 12.95 21.27
N ARG A 246 13.77 12.96 20.04
CA ARG A 246 14.99 13.74 19.62
C ARG A 246 14.82 14.51 18.30
N VAL A 247 15.34 15.73 18.16
CA VAL A 247 15.12 16.70 17.05
C VAL A 247 16.43 17.26 16.44
N VAL A 248 16.59 17.40 15.11
CA VAL A 248 17.81 17.91 14.41
C VAL A 248 17.48 18.86 13.23
N SER A 249 18.16 19.99 13.06
CA SER A 249 17.93 20.92 11.95
C SER A 249 19.18 21.37 11.17
N ALA A 250 19.10 21.54 9.85
CA ALA A 250 20.12 22.18 9.00
C ALA A 250 19.49 22.80 7.75
N ALA A 251 20.01 23.91 7.29
CA ALA A 251 19.42 24.71 6.22
C ALA A 251 20.19 24.70 4.89
N GLU A 252 19.50 24.93 3.84
CA GLU A 252 19.79 25.61 2.58
C GLU A 252 19.83 24.78 1.28
N ASP A 253 19.63 25.50 0.19
CA ASP A 253 19.40 25.15 -1.20
C ASP A 253 20.26 23.99 -1.74
N ASP A 254 19.60 22.93 -2.15
CA ASP A 254 20.21 21.72 -2.74
C ASP A 254 20.95 22.02 -4.05
N THR A 255 20.47 22.98 -4.83
CA THR A 255 21.09 23.35 -6.11
C THR A 255 22.42 24.09 -5.91
N GLY A 256 22.48 24.94 -4.89
CA GLY A 256 23.70 25.65 -4.53
C GLY A 256 24.83 24.73 -4.08
N LEU A 257 24.49 23.68 -3.36
CA LEU A 257 25.47 22.70 -2.86
C LEU A 257 26.05 21.82 -4.00
N ARG A 258 25.28 21.60 -5.07
CA ARG A 258 25.70 20.80 -6.23
C ARG A 258 26.51 21.62 -7.25
N ALA A 259 26.57 22.94 -7.11
CA ALA A 259 27.31 23.79 -8.03
C ALA A 259 28.82 23.51 -7.93
N SER A 260 29.48 23.38 -9.08
CA SER A 260 30.92 23.09 -9.15
C SER A 260 31.76 24.12 -8.39
N GLY A 261 32.69 23.67 -7.60
CA GLY A 261 33.55 24.48 -6.75
C GLY A 261 33.13 24.50 -5.28
N ARG A 262 31.83 24.67 -4.99
CA ARG A 262 31.32 24.59 -3.61
C ARG A 262 31.39 23.16 -3.07
N THR A 263 31.04 22.18 -3.89
CA THR A 263 31.11 20.76 -3.54
C THR A 263 32.50 20.36 -3.04
N GLU A 264 33.54 20.72 -3.79
CA GLU A 264 34.93 20.39 -3.40
C GLU A 264 35.34 21.06 -2.10
N MET A 265 34.97 22.32 -1.92
CA MET A 265 35.26 23.09 -0.71
C MET A 265 34.61 22.44 0.51
N VAL A 266 33.32 22.13 0.43
CA VAL A 266 32.55 21.48 1.52
C VAL A 266 33.14 20.09 1.83
N MET A 267 33.48 19.32 0.80
CA MET A 267 34.08 17.99 1.01
C MET A 267 35.45 18.08 1.69
N LYS A 268 36.26 19.05 1.33
CA LYS A 268 37.57 19.28 1.99
C LYS A 268 37.40 19.65 3.45
N ASP A 269 36.44 20.52 3.75
CA ASP A 269 36.11 20.92 5.11
C ASP A 269 35.66 19.70 5.93
N LEU A 270 34.69 18.93 5.41
CA LEU A 270 34.20 17.72 6.07
C LEU A 270 35.33 16.70 6.30
N GLN A 271 36.22 16.54 5.32
CA GLN A 271 37.38 15.65 5.43
C GLN A 271 38.33 16.09 6.54
N SER A 272 38.56 17.41 6.68
CA SER A 272 39.42 17.98 7.71
C SER A 272 38.90 17.73 9.13
N ARG A 273 37.57 17.57 9.26
CA ARG A 273 36.91 17.31 10.56
C ARG A 273 36.98 15.85 10.98
N ILE A 274 37.41 14.96 10.11
CA ILE A 274 37.58 13.53 10.43
C ILE A 274 38.91 13.37 11.20
N MET A 275 38.77 13.12 12.50
CA MET A 275 39.91 12.98 13.39
C MET A 275 40.37 11.53 13.49
N ASN A 276 41.63 11.31 13.75
CA ASN A 276 42.15 9.98 14.00
C ASN A 276 41.44 9.35 15.19
N SER A 277 40.83 8.19 14.96
CA SER A 277 40.20 7.38 15.99
C SER A 277 40.52 5.93 15.70
N SER A 278 41.08 5.27 16.67
CA SER A 278 41.38 3.83 16.58
C SER A 278 40.15 2.98 16.84
N LYS A 279 39.08 3.59 17.36
CA LYS A 279 37.85 2.87 17.73
C LYS A 279 37.00 2.59 16.50
N ARG A 280 36.83 1.30 16.18
CA ARG A 280 35.91 0.85 15.15
C ARG A 280 34.61 0.46 15.83
N LEU A 281 33.50 0.97 15.32
CA LEU A 281 32.17 0.71 15.87
C LEU A 281 31.48 -0.38 15.05
N TYR A 282 30.73 -1.21 15.75
CA TYR A 282 29.90 -2.26 15.17
C TYR A 282 28.50 -2.16 15.75
N PRO A 283 27.44 -2.44 14.97
CA PRO A 283 26.10 -2.44 15.52
C PRO A 283 25.95 -3.53 16.60
N PRO A 284 25.18 -3.27 17.65
CA PRO A 284 24.85 -4.31 18.62
C PRO A 284 24.07 -5.46 17.93
N ALA A 285 24.32 -6.70 18.38
CA ALA A 285 23.61 -7.85 17.85
C ALA A 285 22.15 -7.88 18.32
N PRO A 286 21.21 -8.31 17.47
CA PRO A 286 19.81 -8.46 17.90
C PRO A 286 19.64 -9.66 18.84
N THR A 287 18.58 -9.61 19.64
CA THR A 287 18.12 -10.75 20.43
C THR A 287 17.38 -11.71 19.49
N GLU A 288 17.73 -12.98 19.49
CA GLU A 288 17.14 -13.97 18.58
C GLU A 288 15.84 -14.53 19.21
N ASP A 289 14.81 -13.71 19.30
CA ASP A 289 13.54 -14.06 19.96
C ASP A 289 12.30 -14.04 19.04
N SER A 290 12.47 -13.72 17.76
CA SER A 290 11.35 -13.76 16.81
C SER A 290 11.01 -15.21 16.48
N PRO A 291 9.72 -15.61 16.56
CA PRO A 291 9.34 -16.97 16.22
C PRO A 291 9.59 -17.27 14.73
N PRO A 292 9.94 -18.50 14.38
CA PRO A 292 9.98 -18.88 12.97
C PRO A 292 8.57 -18.81 12.40
N VAL A 293 8.42 -18.20 11.24
CA VAL A 293 7.14 -18.05 10.54
C VAL A 293 7.30 -18.64 9.13
N SER A 294 6.34 -19.49 8.76
CA SER A 294 6.18 -19.95 7.39
C SER A 294 4.75 -19.66 6.97
N LEU A 295 4.58 -18.86 5.95
CA LEU A 295 3.25 -18.58 5.40
C LEU A 295 2.75 -19.75 4.55
N GLY A 296 3.64 -20.57 4.00
CA GLY A 296 3.31 -21.82 3.31
C GLY A 296 2.24 -21.68 2.23
N ASN A 297 1.54 -22.77 1.96
CA ASN A 297 0.36 -22.78 1.08
C ASN A 297 -0.89 -22.40 1.90
N ILE A 298 -1.38 -21.19 1.70
CA ILE A 298 -2.59 -20.71 2.36
C ILE A 298 -3.80 -21.29 1.62
N ARG A 299 -4.60 -22.09 2.32
CA ARG A 299 -5.79 -22.73 1.73
C ARG A 299 -6.95 -22.72 2.72
N MET A 300 -8.15 -22.78 2.20
CA MET A 300 -9.34 -22.99 3.04
C MET A 300 -9.35 -24.41 3.61
N PRO A 301 -9.78 -24.59 4.86
CA PRO A 301 -9.87 -25.92 5.48
C PRO A 301 -10.93 -26.82 4.85
N SER A 302 -11.90 -26.26 4.14
CA SER A 302 -12.99 -27.00 3.49
C SER A 302 -13.56 -26.20 2.32
N ALA A 303 -14.26 -26.87 1.42
CA ALA A 303 -14.96 -26.23 0.31
C ALA A 303 -16.06 -25.28 0.84
N PRO A 304 -16.52 -24.31 0.03
CA PRO A 304 -17.70 -23.52 0.35
C PRO A 304 -18.92 -24.41 0.61
N SER A 305 -19.80 -24.02 1.53
CA SER A 305 -20.98 -24.83 1.87
C SER A 305 -22.26 -23.98 1.82
N TYR A 306 -22.73 -23.71 0.62
CA TYR A 306 -23.96 -22.98 0.38
C TYR A 306 -25.02 -23.92 -0.20
N LYS A 307 -26.28 -23.72 0.16
CA LYS A 307 -27.41 -24.54 -0.30
C LYS A 307 -27.94 -24.04 -1.64
N ASP A 308 -28.53 -24.94 -2.40
CA ASP A 308 -29.24 -24.56 -3.63
C ASP A 308 -30.35 -23.54 -3.32
N GLY A 309 -30.39 -22.46 -4.06
CA GLY A 309 -31.36 -21.38 -3.86
C GLY A 309 -31.03 -20.42 -2.72
N GLU A 310 -29.95 -20.65 -1.99
CA GLU A 310 -29.48 -19.73 -0.95
C GLU A 310 -29.11 -18.39 -1.58
N LYS A 311 -29.35 -17.32 -0.82
CA LYS A 311 -28.92 -15.98 -1.19
C LYS A 311 -28.03 -15.41 -0.10
N ILE A 312 -26.93 -14.78 -0.49
CA ILE A 312 -25.98 -14.18 0.44
C ILE A 312 -25.29 -12.99 -0.24
N ALA A 313 -25.08 -11.92 0.50
CA ALA A 313 -24.28 -10.79 0.02
C ALA A 313 -22.81 -11.19 -0.06
N THR A 314 -22.12 -10.80 -1.13
CA THR A 314 -20.70 -11.14 -1.29
C THR A 314 -19.86 -10.56 -0.14
N ARG A 315 -20.21 -9.37 0.41
CA ARG A 315 -19.51 -8.82 1.58
C ARG A 315 -19.66 -9.72 2.83
N LYS A 316 -20.82 -10.40 3.00
CA LYS A 316 -21.03 -11.33 4.13
C LYS A 316 -20.25 -12.61 3.89
N ALA A 317 -20.28 -13.13 2.65
CA ALA A 317 -19.47 -14.29 2.25
C ALA A 317 -17.97 -14.02 2.48
N TYR A 318 -17.51 -12.79 2.20
CA TYR A 318 -16.14 -12.36 2.48
C TYR A 318 -15.79 -12.49 3.96
N GLY A 319 -16.63 -11.94 4.85
CA GLY A 319 -16.38 -12.01 6.30
C GLY A 319 -16.33 -13.45 6.82
N MET A 320 -17.25 -14.31 6.33
CA MET A 320 -17.28 -15.73 6.66
C MET A 320 -16.01 -16.45 6.15
N ALA A 321 -15.62 -16.17 4.91
CA ALA A 321 -14.42 -16.74 4.29
C ALA A 321 -13.15 -16.34 5.04
N LEU A 322 -13.04 -15.07 5.42
CA LEU A 322 -11.89 -14.55 6.15
C LEU A 322 -11.74 -15.22 7.52
N ALA A 323 -12.84 -15.35 8.26
CA ALA A 323 -12.85 -16.06 9.56
C ALA A 323 -12.46 -17.53 9.39
N LYS A 324 -13.01 -18.20 8.36
CA LYS A 324 -12.72 -19.59 8.01
C LYS A 324 -11.22 -19.76 7.67
N LEU A 325 -10.64 -18.85 6.89
CA LEU A 325 -9.21 -18.87 6.56
C LEU A 325 -8.35 -18.69 7.82
N GLY A 326 -8.78 -17.82 8.74
CA GLY A 326 -8.12 -17.56 10.01
C GLY A 326 -8.09 -18.77 10.96
N ARG A 327 -9.07 -19.67 10.88
CA ARG A 327 -9.08 -20.91 11.70
C ARG A 327 -7.89 -21.81 11.36
N TYR A 328 -7.50 -21.81 10.10
CA TYR A 328 -6.48 -22.72 9.58
C TYR A 328 -5.09 -22.11 9.54
N ASN A 329 -4.99 -20.77 9.55
CA ASN A 329 -3.70 -20.10 9.47
C ASN A 329 -3.62 -18.98 10.52
N GLU A 330 -2.73 -19.17 11.49
CA GLU A 330 -2.54 -18.24 12.62
C GLU A 330 -1.91 -16.91 12.22
N ARG A 331 -1.34 -16.83 11.01
CA ARG A 331 -0.71 -15.59 10.52
C ARG A 331 -1.64 -14.76 9.62
N VAL A 332 -2.90 -15.19 9.46
CA VAL A 332 -3.93 -14.38 8.80
C VAL A 332 -4.38 -13.31 9.80
N VAL A 333 -4.24 -12.04 9.40
CA VAL A 333 -4.63 -10.87 10.21
C VAL A 333 -5.58 -9.99 9.40
N ALA A 334 -6.53 -9.36 10.09
CA ALA A 334 -7.54 -8.51 9.46
C ALA A 334 -7.50 -7.11 10.06
N LEU A 335 -7.55 -6.10 9.19
CA LEU A 335 -7.66 -4.69 9.58
C LEU A 335 -8.99 -4.14 9.04
N ASP A 336 -9.56 -3.15 9.73
CA ASP A 336 -10.78 -2.49 9.26
C ASP A 336 -10.77 -1.02 9.70
N GLY A 337 -11.41 -0.18 8.90
CA GLY A 337 -11.51 1.27 9.12
C GLY A 337 -12.82 1.71 9.76
N ASP A 338 -13.23 1.04 10.84
CA ASP A 338 -14.49 1.29 11.58
C ASP A 338 -15.72 1.02 10.72
N THR A 339 -15.61 0.03 9.85
CA THR A 339 -16.71 -0.40 8.96
C THR A 339 -16.99 -1.90 9.08
N ASN A 340 -16.47 -2.54 10.14
CA ASN A 340 -16.49 -4.00 10.26
C ASN A 340 -17.89 -4.62 10.25
N ASN A 341 -18.93 -3.90 10.67
CA ASN A 341 -20.33 -4.32 10.56
C ASN A 341 -20.86 -4.21 9.11
N LEU A 342 -20.23 -3.39 8.27
CA LEU A 342 -20.62 -3.18 6.86
C LEU A 342 -19.86 -4.13 5.94
N THR A 343 -18.60 -4.39 6.24
CA THR A 343 -17.72 -5.31 5.50
C THR A 343 -17.90 -6.76 5.95
N TYR A 344 -18.54 -6.98 7.10
CA TYR A 344 -18.65 -8.25 7.83
C TYR A 344 -17.30 -8.78 8.31
N SER A 345 -16.25 -7.97 8.31
CA SER A 345 -14.98 -8.36 8.94
C SER A 345 -15.14 -8.58 10.45
N GLU A 346 -16.26 -8.10 11.04
CA GLU A 346 -16.65 -8.40 12.42
C GLU A 346 -16.74 -9.90 12.70
N ILE A 347 -17.03 -10.73 11.69
CA ILE A 347 -17.08 -12.21 11.87
C ILE A 347 -15.68 -12.69 12.24
N PHE A 348 -14.64 -12.20 11.53
CA PHE A 348 -13.24 -12.48 11.88
C PHE A 348 -12.89 -11.92 13.26
N LYS A 349 -13.27 -10.65 13.52
CA LYS A 349 -13.03 -9.98 14.82
C LYS A 349 -13.57 -10.79 16.00
N ASN A 350 -14.79 -11.30 15.85
CA ASN A 350 -15.46 -12.08 16.92
C ASN A 350 -14.77 -13.44 17.14
N GLU A 351 -14.28 -14.07 16.08
CA GLU A 351 -13.65 -15.38 16.15
C GLU A 351 -12.16 -15.30 16.49
N HIS A 352 -11.47 -14.27 15.99
CA HIS A 352 -10.02 -14.11 16.12
C HIS A 352 -9.65 -12.70 16.62
N PRO A 353 -10.14 -12.29 17.81
CA PRO A 353 -9.98 -10.89 18.26
C PRO A 353 -8.53 -10.43 18.37
N ASN A 354 -7.60 -11.33 18.69
CA ASN A 354 -6.17 -11.01 18.85
C ASN A 354 -5.45 -10.80 17.50
N ARG A 355 -6.12 -11.06 16.39
CA ARG A 355 -5.59 -10.89 15.04
C ARG A 355 -6.40 -9.90 14.21
N PHE A 356 -7.29 -9.18 14.90
CA PHE A 356 -8.06 -8.09 14.30
C PHE A 356 -7.50 -6.76 14.77
N VAL A 357 -7.23 -5.86 13.82
CA VAL A 357 -6.64 -4.54 14.10
C VAL A 357 -7.66 -3.48 13.69
N GLU A 358 -8.20 -2.78 14.67
CA GLU A 358 -9.12 -1.67 14.42
C GLU A 358 -8.31 -0.42 14.09
N CYS A 359 -8.50 0.13 12.90
CA CYS A 359 -7.79 1.33 12.45
C CYS A 359 -8.64 2.60 12.55
N TYR A 360 -9.89 2.46 12.98
CA TYR A 360 -10.84 3.56 13.13
C TYR A 360 -11.07 4.28 11.79
N ILE A 361 -11.63 5.49 11.79
CA ILE A 361 -11.93 6.23 10.56
C ILE A 361 -10.65 6.93 10.06
N ALA A 362 -9.68 6.10 9.61
CA ALA A 362 -8.36 6.53 9.19
C ALA A 362 -7.85 5.60 8.08
N GLN A 363 -8.50 5.65 6.91
CA GLN A 363 -8.20 4.72 5.81
C GLN A 363 -6.77 4.87 5.28
N GLN A 364 -6.20 6.08 5.28
CA GLN A 364 -4.81 6.32 4.90
C GLN A 364 -3.87 5.53 5.82
N ASN A 365 -4.06 5.70 7.12
CA ASN A 365 -3.26 4.97 8.11
C ASN A 365 -3.50 3.46 8.03
N MET A 366 -4.76 3.03 7.82
CA MET A 366 -5.11 1.60 7.70
C MET A 366 -4.30 0.91 6.60
N VAL A 367 -4.21 1.53 5.42
CA VAL A 367 -3.43 0.94 4.31
C VAL A 367 -1.93 0.93 4.66
N SER A 368 -1.41 2.02 5.25
CA SER A 368 0.00 2.08 5.67
C SER A 368 0.31 1.01 6.74
N VAL A 369 -0.57 0.85 7.73
CA VAL A 369 -0.43 -0.18 8.78
C VAL A 369 -0.47 -1.58 8.14
N ALA A 370 -1.38 -1.81 7.17
CA ALA A 370 -1.47 -3.09 6.45
C ALA A 370 -0.15 -3.40 5.74
N MET A 371 0.46 -2.41 5.07
CA MET A 371 1.77 -2.56 4.43
C MET A 371 2.84 -2.96 5.46
N GLY A 372 2.84 -2.29 6.61
CA GLY A 372 3.79 -2.58 7.70
C GLY A 372 3.60 -3.98 8.29
N CYS A 373 2.35 -4.42 8.46
CA CYS A 373 2.04 -5.77 8.95
C CYS A 373 2.44 -6.85 7.93
N ALA A 374 2.36 -6.54 6.64
CA ALA A 374 2.74 -7.46 5.55
C ALA A 374 4.25 -7.48 5.30
N ALA A 375 4.96 -6.45 5.73
CA ALA A 375 6.40 -6.31 5.49
C ALA A 375 7.14 -7.53 6.05
N ARG A 376 8.22 -7.93 5.35
CA ARG A 376 9.08 -9.06 5.75
C ARG A 376 8.35 -10.42 5.73
N GLU A 377 7.20 -10.49 5.06
CA GLU A 377 6.42 -11.73 4.87
C GLU A 377 6.09 -12.43 6.19
N ARG A 378 5.73 -11.65 7.24
CA ARG A 378 5.39 -12.21 8.55
C ARG A 378 3.91 -12.56 8.69
N ASN A 379 3.03 -11.90 7.91
CA ASN A 379 1.58 -12.08 8.01
C ASN A 379 0.92 -12.11 6.63
N VAL A 380 -0.23 -12.77 6.56
CA VAL A 380 -1.17 -12.70 5.44
C VAL A 380 -2.21 -11.64 5.84
N VAL A 381 -2.14 -10.48 5.21
CA VAL A 381 -2.85 -9.28 5.66
C VAL A 381 -4.08 -9.01 4.79
N PHE A 382 -5.23 -8.85 5.44
CA PHE A 382 -6.47 -8.37 4.81
C PHE A 382 -6.86 -7.04 5.44
N ALA A 383 -7.24 -6.04 4.63
CA ALA A 383 -7.72 -4.75 5.13
C ALA A 383 -9.03 -4.40 4.42
N SER A 384 -10.03 -4.01 5.17
CA SER A 384 -11.41 -3.86 4.68
C SER A 384 -11.97 -2.48 5.00
N THR A 385 -12.69 -1.92 4.03
CA THR A 385 -13.54 -0.73 4.21
C THR A 385 -14.53 -0.68 3.04
N LEU A 386 -15.29 0.38 2.90
CA LEU A 386 -16.13 0.57 1.71
C LEU A 386 -15.24 0.86 0.49
N ALA A 387 -15.64 0.37 -0.68
CA ALA A 387 -14.88 0.56 -1.92
C ALA A 387 -14.60 2.04 -2.21
N SER A 388 -15.63 2.90 -1.99
CA SER A 388 -15.49 4.34 -2.14
C SER A 388 -14.45 4.95 -1.20
N PHE A 389 -14.28 4.39 0.01
CA PHE A 389 -13.36 4.96 1.01
C PHE A 389 -11.89 4.64 0.72
N PHE A 390 -11.60 3.64 -0.13
CA PHE A 390 -10.22 3.42 -0.60
C PHE A 390 -9.71 4.59 -1.43
N THR A 391 -10.58 5.41 -2.00
CA THR A 391 -10.16 6.62 -2.73
C THR A 391 -9.38 7.58 -1.82
N ARG A 392 -9.73 7.64 -0.52
CA ARG A 392 -8.99 8.42 0.49
C ARG A 392 -7.52 7.97 0.59
N ALA A 393 -7.26 6.68 0.39
CA ALA A 393 -5.94 6.07 0.58
C ALA A 393 -5.23 5.75 -0.75
N TYR A 394 -5.59 6.41 -1.85
CA TYR A 394 -5.06 6.03 -3.17
C TYR A 394 -3.54 6.15 -3.25
N ASP A 395 -2.94 7.20 -2.65
CA ASP A 395 -1.49 7.33 -2.67
C ASP A 395 -0.82 6.19 -1.87
N GLN A 396 -1.40 5.79 -0.73
CA GLN A 396 -0.90 4.65 0.03
C GLN A 396 -0.97 3.36 -0.82
N LEU A 397 -2.04 3.18 -1.59
CA LEU A 397 -2.19 2.03 -2.51
C LEU A 397 -1.12 2.08 -3.61
N ARG A 398 -0.84 3.26 -4.16
CA ARG A 398 0.22 3.47 -5.15
C ARG A 398 1.59 3.10 -4.54
N MET A 399 1.86 3.53 -3.31
CA MET A 399 3.11 3.20 -2.61
C MET A 399 3.19 1.71 -2.26
N ALA A 400 2.05 1.07 -1.97
CA ALA A 400 1.99 -0.38 -1.76
C ALA A 400 2.42 -1.14 -3.03
N ALA A 401 1.97 -0.66 -4.20
CA ALA A 401 2.36 -1.26 -5.49
C ALA A 401 3.86 -1.08 -5.77
N ILE A 402 4.41 0.11 -5.49
CA ILE A 402 5.85 0.40 -5.64
C ILE A 402 6.67 -0.45 -4.66
N SER A 403 6.13 -0.69 -3.47
CA SER A 403 6.77 -1.53 -2.44
C SER A 403 6.63 -3.03 -2.74
N GLU A 404 5.86 -3.41 -3.75
CA GLU A 404 5.49 -4.80 -4.03
C GLU A 404 4.87 -5.48 -2.79
N SER A 405 4.11 -4.71 -2.01
CA SER A 405 3.50 -5.20 -0.76
C SER A 405 2.46 -6.28 -1.05
N ASN A 406 2.48 -7.36 -0.26
CA ASN A 406 1.51 -8.45 -0.34
C ASN A 406 0.34 -8.14 0.60
N ILE A 407 -0.61 -7.32 0.15
CA ILE A 407 -1.78 -6.94 0.93
C ILE A 407 -3.07 -7.26 0.17
N ASN A 408 -4.07 -7.73 0.89
CA ASN A 408 -5.38 -8.10 0.35
C ASN A 408 -6.40 -7.07 0.86
N LEU A 409 -7.07 -6.41 -0.07
CA LEU A 409 -7.99 -5.32 0.24
C LEU A 409 -9.39 -5.73 -0.16
N CYS A 410 -10.36 -5.51 0.72
CA CYS A 410 -11.75 -5.80 0.39
C CYS A 410 -12.58 -4.52 0.45
N GLY A 411 -13.09 -4.11 -0.72
CA GLY A 411 -14.02 -2.98 -0.83
C GLY A 411 -15.46 -3.46 -0.85
N SER A 412 -16.24 -3.07 0.15
CA SER A 412 -17.67 -3.37 0.17
C SER A 412 -18.49 -2.20 -0.40
N HIS A 413 -19.78 -2.41 -0.61
CA HIS A 413 -20.70 -1.38 -1.13
C HIS A 413 -20.26 -0.89 -2.52
N CYS A 414 -19.91 -1.82 -3.39
CA CYS A 414 -19.56 -1.49 -4.78
C CYS A 414 -20.80 -1.22 -5.60
N GLY A 415 -20.74 -0.16 -6.41
CA GLY A 415 -21.73 0.13 -7.43
C GLY A 415 -23.07 0.67 -6.93
N LEU A 416 -24.02 0.74 -7.86
CA LEU A 416 -25.39 1.20 -7.65
C LEU A 416 -26.15 0.33 -6.66
N SER A 417 -25.74 -0.93 -6.52
CA SER A 417 -26.35 -1.88 -5.59
C SER A 417 -26.27 -1.42 -4.13
N THR A 418 -25.44 -0.41 -3.83
CA THR A 418 -25.42 0.28 -2.52
C THR A 418 -26.77 0.90 -2.17
N GLY A 419 -27.44 1.42 -3.18
CA GLY A 419 -28.86 1.80 -3.08
C GLY A 419 -29.16 3.09 -2.34
N GLU A 420 -29.92 2.98 -1.27
CA GLU A 420 -30.47 4.11 -0.54
C GLU A 420 -29.41 5.00 0.13
N GLU A 421 -28.25 4.45 0.42
CA GLU A 421 -27.16 5.20 1.07
C GLU A 421 -26.60 6.32 0.17
N GLY A 422 -26.74 6.16 -1.14
CA GLY A 422 -26.45 7.22 -2.09
C GLY A 422 -25.01 7.26 -2.61
N PRO A 423 -24.74 8.23 -3.50
CA PRO A 423 -23.52 8.23 -4.31
C PRO A 423 -22.21 8.30 -3.54
N SER A 424 -22.18 8.95 -2.39
CA SER A 424 -20.94 9.03 -1.59
C SER A 424 -20.49 7.67 -1.03
N MET A 425 -21.43 6.70 -0.98
CA MET A 425 -21.14 5.33 -0.49
C MET A 425 -20.97 4.33 -1.62
N MET A 426 -21.33 4.68 -2.85
CA MET A 426 -21.25 3.82 -4.03
C MET A 426 -19.84 3.78 -4.58
N GLY A 427 -19.19 2.62 -4.52
CA GLY A 427 -17.88 2.42 -5.15
C GLY A 427 -18.04 2.25 -6.65
N LEU A 428 -17.86 3.33 -7.42
CA LEU A 428 -18.00 3.34 -8.89
C LEU A 428 -16.70 3.71 -9.60
N GLU A 429 -15.62 4.01 -8.85
CA GLU A 429 -14.29 4.38 -9.33
C GLU A 429 -13.25 3.34 -8.98
N ASP A 430 -13.63 2.37 -8.16
CA ASP A 430 -12.73 1.42 -7.52
C ASP A 430 -11.94 0.55 -8.52
N VAL A 431 -12.63 0.00 -9.53
CA VAL A 431 -11.96 -0.83 -10.55
C VAL A 431 -10.93 0.03 -11.32
N ALA A 432 -11.29 1.25 -11.72
CA ALA A 432 -10.39 2.17 -12.42
C ALA A 432 -9.13 2.44 -11.59
N MET A 433 -9.31 2.75 -10.31
CA MET A 433 -8.25 3.05 -9.37
C MET A 433 -7.26 1.88 -9.24
N PHE A 434 -7.77 0.66 -9.03
CA PHE A 434 -6.91 -0.52 -8.88
C PHE A 434 -6.32 -1.00 -10.21
N ARG A 435 -7.03 -0.81 -11.35
CA ARG A 435 -6.47 -1.15 -12.67
C ARG A 435 -5.22 -0.34 -13.00
N ALA A 436 -5.13 0.90 -12.50
CA ALA A 436 -3.97 1.77 -12.71
C ALA A 436 -2.70 1.28 -11.97
N LEU A 437 -2.83 0.42 -10.95
CA LEU A 437 -1.69 -0.09 -10.18
C LEU A 437 -1.07 -1.29 -10.90
N PRO A 438 0.23 -1.23 -11.29
CA PRO A 438 0.83 -2.29 -12.12
C PRO A 438 0.72 -3.70 -11.54
N THR A 439 0.93 -3.86 -10.24
CA THR A 439 1.00 -5.15 -9.55
C THR A 439 -0.36 -5.64 -9.03
N ALA A 440 -1.47 -4.90 -9.28
CA ALA A 440 -2.76 -5.24 -8.67
C ALA A 440 -3.45 -6.40 -9.37
N THR A 441 -4.06 -7.28 -8.56
CA THR A 441 -5.03 -8.31 -9.00
C THR A 441 -6.41 -7.88 -8.51
N ILE A 442 -7.42 -7.87 -9.40
CA ILE A 442 -8.78 -7.42 -9.08
C ILE A 442 -9.75 -8.59 -9.24
N PHE A 443 -10.31 -9.04 -8.12
CA PHE A 443 -11.36 -10.05 -8.06
C PHE A 443 -12.73 -9.37 -8.00
N SER A 444 -13.66 -9.83 -8.81
CA SER A 444 -15.04 -9.33 -8.83
C SER A 444 -16.02 -10.50 -8.69
N PRO A 445 -16.03 -11.15 -7.52
CA PRO A 445 -16.90 -12.31 -7.32
C PRO A 445 -18.38 -11.92 -7.38
N CYS A 446 -19.22 -12.87 -7.78
CA CYS A 446 -20.65 -12.64 -8.03
C CYS A 446 -21.56 -13.37 -7.04
N ASP A 447 -21.03 -14.31 -6.24
CA ASP A 447 -21.81 -15.11 -5.29
C ASP A 447 -20.95 -15.55 -4.10
N GLY A 448 -21.54 -16.30 -3.18
CA GLY A 448 -20.82 -16.80 -1.98
C GLY A 448 -19.64 -17.71 -2.32
N VAL A 449 -19.81 -18.61 -3.29
CA VAL A 449 -18.76 -19.56 -3.68
C VAL A 449 -17.56 -18.83 -4.28
N SER A 450 -17.79 -18.00 -5.29
CA SER A 450 -16.73 -17.24 -5.95
C SER A 450 -16.04 -16.27 -4.99
N THR A 451 -16.78 -15.72 -4.00
CA THR A 451 -16.20 -14.84 -2.97
C THR A 451 -15.22 -15.60 -2.08
N GLU A 452 -15.62 -16.78 -1.60
CA GLU A 452 -14.76 -17.62 -0.75
C GLU A 452 -13.48 -18.03 -1.51
N LYS A 453 -13.63 -18.37 -2.80
CA LYS A 453 -12.49 -18.67 -3.68
C LYS A 453 -11.59 -17.45 -3.90
N ALA A 454 -12.18 -16.26 -4.06
CA ALA A 454 -11.40 -15.02 -4.20
C ALA A 454 -10.55 -14.74 -2.95
N VAL A 455 -11.10 -14.95 -1.74
CA VAL A 455 -10.35 -14.78 -0.49
C VAL A 455 -9.16 -15.74 -0.43
N GLU A 456 -9.38 -17.02 -0.77
CA GLU A 456 -8.32 -18.04 -0.78
C GLU A 456 -7.21 -17.68 -1.78
N LEU A 457 -7.59 -17.34 -3.01
CA LEU A 457 -6.65 -17.00 -4.07
C LEU A 457 -5.86 -15.73 -3.74
N ALA A 458 -6.54 -14.70 -3.22
CA ALA A 458 -5.90 -13.45 -2.82
C ALA A 458 -4.82 -13.69 -1.78
N ALA A 459 -5.10 -14.52 -0.76
CA ALA A 459 -4.15 -14.87 0.31
C ALA A 459 -2.85 -15.49 -0.23
N SER A 460 -2.89 -16.10 -1.42
CA SER A 460 -1.76 -16.79 -2.05
C SER A 460 -1.17 -16.02 -3.24
N THR A 461 -1.76 -14.88 -3.60
CA THR A 461 -1.33 -14.07 -4.76
C THR A 461 -0.38 -12.97 -4.29
N LYS A 462 0.73 -12.79 -5.00
CA LYS A 462 1.71 -11.74 -4.70
C LYS A 462 1.22 -10.38 -5.20
N GLY A 463 1.60 -9.33 -4.47
CA GLY A 463 1.25 -7.95 -4.80
C GLY A 463 -0.03 -7.50 -4.11
N VAL A 464 -0.61 -6.42 -4.62
CA VAL A 464 -1.85 -5.84 -4.09
C VAL A 464 -3.04 -6.61 -4.69
N CYS A 465 -3.83 -7.27 -3.84
CA CYS A 465 -5.08 -7.92 -4.27
C CYS A 465 -6.27 -7.07 -3.83
N TYR A 466 -7.24 -6.88 -4.71
CA TYR A 466 -8.48 -6.17 -4.42
C TYR A 466 -9.68 -7.09 -4.66
N ILE A 467 -10.52 -7.27 -3.65
CA ILE A 467 -11.74 -8.07 -3.73
C ILE A 467 -12.93 -7.10 -3.67
N ARG A 468 -13.71 -7.08 -4.73
CA ARG A 468 -14.85 -6.17 -4.90
C ARG A 468 -16.12 -6.86 -4.42
N THR A 469 -16.81 -6.33 -3.40
CA THR A 469 -18.00 -6.96 -2.83
C THR A 469 -19.21 -6.03 -2.80
N SER A 470 -20.40 -6.63 -2.92
CA SER A 470 -21.68 -5.93 -2.99
C SER A 470 -22.47 -6.01 -1.68
N ARG A 471 -23.40 -5.06 -1.51
CA ARG A 471 -24.20 -4.90 -0.30
C ARG A 471 -25.35 -5.91 -0.20
N HIS A 472 -26.01 -6.18 -1.31
CA HIS A 472 -27.26 -6.96 -1.32
C HIS A 472 -27.02 -8.45 -1.57
N ASP A 473 -27.96 -9.25 -1.08
CA ASP A 473 -27.95 -10.70 -1.25
C ASP A 473 -28.13 -11.06 -2.73
N CYS A 474 -27.29 -11.97 -3.21
CA CYS A 474 -27.37 -12.55 -4.56
C CYS A 474 -27.42 -14.07 -4.47
N SER A 475 -28.07 -14.69 -5.47
CA SER A 475 -28.22 -16.14 -5.52
C SER A 475 -26.88 -16.83 -5.76
N ILE A 476 -26.73 -18.01 -5.20
CA ILE A 476 -25.57 -18.86 -5.49
C ILE A 476 -25.67 -19.33 -6.96
N ILE A 477 -24.61 -19.14 -7.70
CA ILE A 477 -24.48 -19.53 -9.13
C ILE A 477 -23.61 -20.78 -9.25
N TYR A 478 -22.52 -20.84 -8.49
CA TYR A 478 -21.49 -21.86 -8.64
C TYR A 478 -21.64 -23.02 -7.65
N ASN A 479 -21.32 -24.21 -8.14
CA ASN A 479 -21.19 -25.40 -7.31
C ASN A 479 -20.03 -25.21 -6.31
N SER A 480 -20.18 -25.74 -5.11
CA SER A 480 -19.15 -25.66 -4.04
C SER A 480 -17.78 -26.20 -4.47
N ASN A 481 -17.75 -27.14 -5.41
CA ASN A 481 -16.51 -27.75 -5.90
C ASN A 481 -15.97 -27.07 -7.16
N GLU A 482 -16.58 -25.95 -7.57
CA GLU A 482 -16.14 -25.20 -8.74
C GLU A 482 -14.70 -24.70 -8.56
N ASP A 483 -13.88 -24.92 -9.57
CA ASP A 483 -12.49 -24.54 -9.54
C ASP A 483 -12.31 -23.12 -10.11
N PHE A 484 -11.51 -22.30 -9.44
CA PHE A 484 -11.25 -20.90 -9.83
C PHE A 484 -9.75 -20.64 -9.86
N HIS A 485 -9.32 -19.88 -10.86
CA HIS A 485 -7.92 -19.45 -11.01
C HIS A 485 -7.86 -17.96 -11.36
N VAL A 486 -6.81 -17.29 -10.91
CA VAL A 486 -6.54 -15.91 -11.28
C VAL A 486 -6.32 -15.82 -12.79
N GLY A 487 -7.02 -14.91 -13.46
CA GLY A 487 -6.91 -14.71 -14.91
C GLY A 487 -7.66 -15.75 -15.74
N GLN A 488 -8.62 -16.46 -15.13
CA GLN A 488 -9.43 -17.46 -15.84
C GLN A 488 -10.92 -17.14 -15.67
N ALA A 489 -11.59 -16.87 -16.78
CA ALA A 489 -13.03 -16.56 -16.83
C ALA A 489 -13.88 -17.83 -16.81
N LYS A 490 -15.15 -17.68 -16.45
CA LYS A 490 -16.16 -18.75 -16.44
C LYS A 490 -17.23 -18.46 -17.49
N VAL A 491 -17.55 -19.45 -18.32
CA VAL A 491 -18.70 -19.36 -19.23
C VAL A 491 -19.91 -19.95 -18.50
N VAL A 492 -20.76 -19.08 -17.98
CA VAL A 492 -21.88 -19.50 -17.11
C VAL A 492 -23.15 -19.84 -17.90
N PHE A 493 -23.21 -19.43 -19.16
CA PHE A 493 -24.36 -19.68 -20.02
C PHE A 493 -23.89 -19.77 -21.48
N GLN A 494 -24.23 -20.85 -22.19
CA GLN A 494 -23.85 -20.97 -23.60
C GLN A 494 -24.71 -22.01 -24.36
N SER A 495 -24.82 -21.80 -25.65
CA SER A 495 -25.41 -22.75 -26.58
C SER A 495 -24.68 -22.74 -27.92
N LYS A 496 -25.08 -23.61 -28.86
CA LYS A 496 -24.48 -23.68 -30.21
C LYS A 496 -24.86 -22.47 -31.08
N ASP A 497 -26.01 -21.90 -30.84
CA ASP A 497 -26.60 -20.88 -31.71
C ASP A 497 -26.49 -19.45 -31.11
N ASP A 498 -25.54 -19.24 -30.20
CA ASP A 498 -25.36 -17.95 -29.54
C ASP A 498 -25.01 -16.84 -30.53
N GLN A 499 -25.68 -15.72 -30.40
CA GLN A 499 -25.57 -14.58 -31.31
C GLN A 499 -24.73 -13.41 -30.74
N VAL A 500 -24.65 -13.31 -29.43
CA VAL A 500 -23.90 -12.24 -28.73
C VAL A 500 -23.18 -12.87 -27.53
N THR A 501 -21.96 -12.44 -27.26
CA THR A 501 -21.23 -12.73 -26.02
C THR A 501 -21.45 -11.58 -25.05
N VAL A 502 -21.97 -11.86 -23.85
CA VAL A 502 -22.19 -10.88 -22.77
C VAL A 502 -21.13 -11.15 -21.71
N VAL A 503 -20.31 -10.13 -21.40
CA VAL A 503 -19.30 -10.20 -20.32
C VAL A 503 -19.81 -9.31 -19.18
N ALA A 504 -20.05 -9.91 -18.01
CA ALA A 504 -20.61 -9.20 -16.87
C ALA A 504 -20.00 -9.73 -15.57
N ALA A 505 -19.84 -8.87 -14.56
CA ALA A 505 -19.14 -9.19 -13.32
C ALA A 505 -19.95 -8.77 -12.09
N GLY A 506 -19.85 -9.53 -11.01
CA GLY A 506 -20.53 -9.19 -9.76
C GLY A 506 -22.05 -9.14 -9.95
N VAL A 507 -22.68 -8.04 -9.54
CA VAL A 507 -24.15 -7.88 -9.59
C VAL A 507 -24.68 -7.99 -11.02
N THR A 508 -23.98 -7.41 -12.00
CA THR A 508 -24.44 -7.41 -13.40
C THR A 508 -24.41 -8.78 -14.04
N LEU A 509 -23.66 -9.73 -13.47
CA LEU A 509 -23.70 -11.13 -13.95
C LEU A 509 -25.09 -11.72 -13.75
N HIS A 510 -25.74 -11.44 -12.62
CA HIS A 510 -27.11 -11.90 -12.32
C HIS A 510 -28.12 -11.29 -13.31
N GLU A 511 -27.94 -10.01 -13.63
CA GLU A 511 -28.79 -9.32 -14.61
C GLU A 511 -28.58 -9.92 -16.02
N ALA A 512 -27.33 -10.22 -16.38
CA ALA A 512 -27.00 -10.84 -17.68
C ALA A 512 -27.57 -12.25 -17.80
N MET A 513 -27.52 -13.05 -16.73
CA MET A 513 -28.12 -14.38 -16.72
C MET A 513 -29.65 -14.32 -16.86
N ALA A 514 -30.29 -13.36 -16.14
CA ALA A 514 -31.73 -13.15 -16.26
C ALA A 514 -32.10 -12.68 -17.68
N ALA A 515 -31.27 -11.85 -18.31
CA ALA A 515 -31.48 -11.42 -19.71
C ALA A 515 -31.33 -12.61 -20.67
N ALA A 516 -30.35 -13.48 -20.47
CA ALA A 516 -30.15 -14.69 -21.29
C ALA A 516 -31.37 -15.60 -21.23
N GLU A 517 -31.92 -15.83 -20.04
CA GLU A 517 -33.14 -16.64 -19.87
C GLU A 517 -34.37 -15.97 -20.51
N HIS A 518 -34.46 -14.65 -20.47
CA HIS A 518 -35.54 -13.91 -21.13
C HIS A 518 -35.44 -14.03 -22.65
N LEU A 519 -34.27 -13.75 -23.23
CA LEU A 519 -33.99 -13.82 -24.66
C LEU A 519 -34.22 -15.22 -25.23
N LYS A 520 -33.91 -16.25 -24.45
CA LYS A 520 -34.15 -17.66 -24.84
C LYS A 520 -35.63 -17.93 -25.13
N LYS A 521 -36.55 -17.32 -24.40
CA LYS A 521 -37.98 -17.41 -24.64
C LYS A 521 -38.36 -16.75 -25.95
N GLU A 522 -37.59 -15.78 -26.42
CA GLU A 522 -37.73 -15.12 -27.72
C GLU A 522 -36.96 -15.82 -28.83
N ARG A 523 -36.39 -16.98 -28.55
CA ARG A 523 -35.55 -17.80 -29.49
C ARG A 523 -34.24 -17.08 -29.88
N ILE A 524 -33.75 -16.23 -29.01
CA ILE A 524 -32.43 -15.57 -29.14
C ILE A 524 -31.50 -16.16 -28.09
N SER A 525 -30.42 -16.78 -28.55
CA SER A 525 -29.42 -17.37 -27.66
C SER A 525 -28.23 -16.44 -27.53
N VAL A 526 -27.75 -16.31 -26.31
CA VAL A 526 -26.54 -15.54 -25.95
C VAL A 526 -25.67 -16.38 -25.02
N ARG A 527 -24.36 -16.15 -25.03
CA ARG A 527 -23.48 -16.70 -23.99
C ARG A 527 -23.14 -15.62 -23.00
N VAL A 528 -22.93 -16.03 -21.74
CA VAL A 528 -22.59 -15.12 -20.65
C VAL A 528 -21.29 -15.58 -20.03
N ILE A 529 -20.35 -14.65 -19.90
CA ILE A 529 -19.02 -14.86 -19.33
C ILE A 529 -18.88 -14.04 -18.04
N ASP A 530 -18.50 -14.72 -16.96
CA ASP A 530 -18.03 -14.11 -15.73
C ASP A 530 -16.51 -14.02 -15.81
N PRO A 531 -15.92 -12.83 -15.88
CA PRO A 531 -14.46 -12.73 -15.91
C PRO A 531 -13.80 -13.19 -14.61
N PHE A 532 -14.51 -13.19 -13.48
CA PHE A 532 -14.04 -13.47 -12.12
C PHE A 532 -12.90 -12.53 -11.69
N THR A 533 -11.83 -12.39 -12.50
CA THR A 533 -10.80 -11.36 -12.31
C THR A 533 -10.87 -10.34 -13.45
N ILE A 534 -10.93 -9.07 -13.09
CA ILE A 534 -10.88 -7.96 -14.07
C ILE A 534 -9.43 -7.67 -14.46
N LYS A 535 -8.51 -7.95 -13.54
CA LYS A 535 -7.06 -7.84 -13.75
C LYS A 535 -6.37 -8.97 -12.99
N PRO A 536 -5.63 -9.87 -13.64
CA PRO A 536 -5.54 -10.00 -15.11
C PRO A 536 -6.86 -10.47 -15.72
N LEU A 537 -7.13 -10.03 -16.94
CA LEU A 537 -8.32 -10.42 -17.69
C LEU A 537 -8.02 -11.68 -18.53
N ASP A 538 -8.98 -12.60 -18.61
CA ASP A 538 -8.88 -13.79 -19.47
C ASP A 538 -9.20 -13.40 -20.93
N VAL A 539 -8.22 -12.76 -21.55
CA VAL A 539 -8.34 -12.24 -22.93
C VAL A 539 -8.67 -13.35 -23.91
N LYS A 540 -8.02 -14.50 -23.74
CA LYS A 540 -8.19 -15.64 -24.67
C LYS A 540 -9.64 -16.13 -24.68
N THR A 541 -10.20 -16.41 -23.52
CA THR A 541 -11.60 -16.88 -23.41
C THR A 541 -12.57 -15.86 -24.02
N ILE A 542 -12.39 -14.58 -23.70
CA ILE A 542 -13.28 -13.51 -24.20
C ILE A 542 -13.21 -13.45 -25.74
N ILE A 543 -12.02 -13.45 -26.33
CA ILE A 543 -11.83 -13.38 -27.78
C ILE A 543 -12.44 -14.61 -28.47
N ASP A 544 -12.12 -15.82 -28.00
CA ASP A 544 -12.60 -17.07 -28.61
C ASP A 544 -14.13 -17.14 -28.61
N HIS A 545 -14.74 -16.77 -27.49
CA HIS A 545 -16.20 -16.78 -27.39
C HIS A 545 -16.85 -15.65 -28.20
N THR A 546 -16.20 -14.49 -28.32
CA THR A 546 -16.71 -13.40 -29.17
C THR A 546 -16.65 -13.79 -30.65
N ARG A 547 -15.61 -14.46 -31.08
CA ARG A 547 -15.51 -15.01 -32.47
C ARG A 547 -16.65 -15.97 -32.74
N ALA A 548 -16.97 -16.83 -31.78
CA ALA A 548 -18.06 -17.80 -31.90
C ALA A 548 -19.44 -17.12 -31.99
N THR A 549 -19.59 -15.87 -31.62
CA THR A 549 -20.83 -15.08 -31.73
C THR A 549 -20.75 -14.01 -32.81
N ARG A 550 -20.02 -14.33 -33.90
CA ARG A 550 -19.91 -13.43 -35.07
C ARG A 550 -19.30 -12.07 -34.75
N GLY A 551 -18.42 -12.03 -33.76
CA GLY A 551 -17.73 -10.80 -33.32
C GLY A 551 -18.57 -9.86 -32.47
N ARG A 552 -19.76 -10.26 -32.04
CA ARG A 552 -20.64 -9.39 -31.22
C ARG A 552 -20.36 -9.60 -29.72
N ILE A 553 -19.99 -8.53 -29.04
CA ILE A 553 -19.71 -8.57 -27.62
C ILE A 553 -20.35 -7.37 -26.89
N LEU A 554 -20.98 -7.65 -25.76
CA LEU A 554 -21.60 -6.67 -24.87
C LEU A 554 -20.93 -6.78 -23.49
N THR A 555 -20.39 -5.69 -22.96
CA THR A 555 -19.92 -5.65 -21.55
C THR A 555 -20.96 -4.94 -20.69
N VAL A 556 -21.17 -5.44 -19.49
CA VAL A 556 -22.13 -4.87 -18.53
C VAL A 556 -21.43 -4.75 -17.18
N GLU A 557 -21.39 -3.54 -16.65
CA GLU A 557 -20.67 -3.29 -15.39
C GLU A 557 -21.36 -2.29 -14.47
N ASP A 558 -21.33 -2.58 -13.18
CA ASP A 558 -21.83 -1.68 -12.13
C ASP A 558 -20.64 -0.81 -11.66
N HIS A 559 -20.22 0.08 -12.58
CA HIS A 559 -19.06 0.95 -12.46
C HIS A 559 -19.22 2.06 -13.52
N TYR A 560 -18.47 3.15 -13.41
CA TYR A 560 -18.46 4.17 -14.47
C TYR A 560 -17.82 3.59 -15.75
N TYR A 561 -18.10 4.24 -16.89
CA TYR A 561 -17.54 3.85 -18.20
C TYR A 561 -16.01 3.89 -18.19
N GLU A 562 -15.45 4.85 -17.46
CA GLU A 562 -14.02 5.13 -17.45
C GLU A 562 -13.28 4.15 -16.52
N GLY A 563 -12.30 3.46 -17.07
CA GLY A 563 -11.39 2.59 -16.33
C GLY A 563 -11.95 1.25 -15.87
N GLY A 564 -13.21 0.94 -16.18
CA GLY A 564 -13.88 -0.27 -15.72
C GLY A 564 -13.62 -1.50 -16.60
N LEU A 565 -14.52 -2.50 -16.46
CA LEU A 565 -14.48 -3.77 -17.20
C LEU A 565 -14.59 -3.54 -18.71
N GLY A 566 -15.49 -2.67 -19.14
CA GLY A 566 -15.70 -2.38 -20.55
C GLY A 566 -14.43 -1.86 -21.23
N GLU A 567 -13.69 -0.98 -20.57
CA GLU A 567 -12.40 -0.51 -21.11
C GLU A 567 -11.33 -1.59 -21.06
N ALA A 568 -11.32 -2.43 -20.02
CA ALA A 568 -10.37 -3.55 -19.97
C ALA A 568 -10.55 -4.48 -21.17
N VAL A 569 -11.81 -4.82 -21.49
CA VAL A 569 -12.15 -5.64 -22.64
C VAL A 569 -11.83 -4.92 -23.95
N SER A 570 -12.18 -3.64 -24.07
CA SER A 570 -11.87 -2.82 -25.26
C SER A 570 -10.38 -2.82 -25.58
N SER A 571 -9.57 -2.57 -24.56
CA SER A 571 -8.11 -2.54 -24.67
C SER A 571 -7.55 -3.91 -25.09
N ALA A 572 -8.10 -5.00 -24.54
CA ALA A 572 -7.66 -6.36 -24.85
C ALA A 572 -7.97 -6.74 -26.31
N MET A 573 -9.00 -6.12 -26.89
CA MET A 573 -9.47 -6.45 -28.26
C MET A 573 -9.01 -5.46 -29.32
N VAL A 574 -8.22 -4.45 -28.97
CA VAL A 574 -7.86 -3.35 -29.89
C VAL A 574 -7.17 -3.82 -31.17
N ASN A 575 -6.42 -4.93 -31.11
CA ASN A 575 -5.70 -5.48 -32.26
C ASN A 575 -6.51 -6.56 -33.01
N GLU A 576 -7.74 -6.83 -32.59
CA GLU A 576 -8.60 -7.85 -33.19
C GLU A 576 -9.57 -7.19 -34.18
N SER A 577 -9.74 -7.79 -35.35
CA SER A 577 -10.66 -7.29 -36.38
C SER A 577 -12.00 -8.03 -36.34
N GLY A 578 -13.04 -7.37 -36.85
CA GLY A 578 -14.35 -7.99 -37.01
C GLY A 578 -15.18 -8.05 -35.74
N PHE A 579 -14.82 -7.27 -34.73
CA PHE A 579 -15.56 -7.24 -33.47
C PHE A 579 -16.41 -5.97 -33.36
N ASN A 580 -17.62 -6.15 -32.84
CA ASN A 580 -18.57 -5.08 -32.54
C ASN A 580 -18.83 -5.10 -31.04
N LEU A 581 -18.16 -4.20 -30.33
CA LEU A 581 -18.25 -4.09 -28.88
C LEU A 581 -19.26 -3.00 -28.49
N HIS A 582 -20.22 -3.36 -27.67
CA HIS A 582 -21.14 -2.42 -27.02
C HIS A 582 -20.92 -2.48 -25.51
N ARG A 583 -21.07 -1.35 -24.81
CA ARG A 583 -20.83 -1.26 -23.35
C ARG A 583 -22.05 -0.68 -22.64
N LEU A 584 -22.44 -1.30 -21.53
CA LEU A 584 -23.43 -0.78 -20.59
C LEU A 584 -22.70 -0.55 -19.26
N ALA A 585 -22.75 0.68 -18.77
CA ALA A 585 -22.08 1.09 -17.53
C ALA A 585 -22.79 2.34 -16.98
N VAL A 586 -22.45 2.75 -15.78
CA VAL A 586 -23.04 3.94 -15.15
C VAL A 586 -22.46 5.20 -15.82
N SER A 587 -23.33 6.05 -16.37
CA SER A 587 -22.93 7.16 -17.24
C SER A 587 -22.73 8.50 -16.52
N HIS A 588 -23.22 8.64 -15.29
CA HIS A 588 -23.10 9.89 -14.54
C HIS A 588 -23.34 9.64 -13.05
N VAL A 589 -22.99 10.61 -12.21
CA VAL A 589 -23.12 10.50 -10.75
C VAL A 589 -24.54 10.09 -10.39
N PRO A 590 -24.71 8.98 -9.67
CA PRO A 590 -26.05 8.48 -9.36
C PRO A 590 -26.70 9.22 -8.20
N ARG A 591 -27.91 8.78 -7.89
CA ARG A 591 -28.71 9.28 -6.78
C ARG A 591 -29.09 8.12 -5.86
N SER A 592 -29.63 8.42 -4.70
CA SER A 592 -30.20 7.42 -3.79
C SER A 592 -31.47 6.81 -4.39
N GLY A 593 -31.68 5.53 -4.14
CA GLY A 593 -32.85 4.81 -4.62
C GLY A 593 -32.76 3.33 -4.30
N LYS A 594 -33.81 2.58 -4.62
CA LYS A 594 -33.78 1.13 -4.47
C LYS A 594 -32.81 0.53 -5.51
N PRO A 595 -32.01 -0.45 -5.17
CA PRO A 595 -31.02 -1.02 -6.11
C PRO A 595 -31.60 -1.35 -7.49
N GLN A 596 -32.72 -2.07 -7.57
CA GLN A 596 -33.32 -2.45 -8.85
C GLN A 596 -33.78 -1.24 -9.68
N GLU A 597 -34.29 -0.19 -9.01
CA GLU A 597 -34.69 1.03 -9.70
C GLU A 597 -33.46 1.75 -10.27
N LEU A 598 -32.35 1.73 -9.53
CA LEU A 598 -31.11 2.37 -9.99
C LEU A 598 -30.47 1.59 -11.15
N LEU A 599 -30.39 0.25 -11.07
CA LEU A 599 -29.88 -0.57 -12.18
C LEU A 599 -30.66 -0.28 -13.47
N LYS A 600 -31.99 -0.17 -13.37
CA LYS A 600 -32.88 0.18 -14.50
C LYS A 600 -32.63 1.60 -14.99
N LEU A 601 -32.58 2.55 -14.08
CA LEU A 601 -32.40 3.98 -14.40
C LEU A 601 -31.09 4.23 -15.15
N TYR A 602 -30.03 3.52 -14.74
CA TYR A 602 -28.70 3.68 -15.32
C TYR A 602 -28.40 2.68 -16.46
N GLY A 603 -29.42 1.87 -16.84
CA GLY A 603 -29.36 1.05 -18.04
C GLY A 603 -28.44 -0.16 -17.97
N ILE A 604 -28.32 -0.77 -16.77
CA ILE A 604 -27.46 -1.97 -16.58
C ILE A 604 -28.25 -3.15 -16.01
N ASP A 605 -29.58 -3.08 -16.09
CA ASP A 605 -30.49 -4.14 -15.63
C ASP A 605 -30.77 -5.15 -16.75
N ARG A 606 -31.49 -6.22 -16.42
CA ARG A 606 -31.92 -7.28 -17.34
C ARG A 606 -32.56 -6.71 -18.63
N ASP A 607 -33.47 -5.75 -18.50
CA ASP A 607 -34.23 -5.23 -19.64
C ASP A 607 -33.34 -4.41 -20.57
N SER A 608 -32.43 -3.62 -20.03
CA SER A 608 -31.45 -2.84 -20.78
C SER A 608 -30.49 -3.76 -21.55
N ILE A 609 -30.05 -4.85 -20.92
CA ILE A 609 -29.19 -5.87 -21.55
C ILE A 609 -29.96 -6.51 -22.73
N THR A 610 -31.22 -6.89 -22.51
CA THR A 610 -32.10 -7.46 -23.55
C THR A 610 -32.20 -6.51 -24.76
N GLN A 611 -32.47 -5.23 -24.51
CA GLN A 611 -32.57 -4.21 -25.57
C GLN A 611 -31.26 -4.03 -26.33
N ALA A 612 -30.12 -4.03 -25.62
CA ALA A 612 -28.80 -3.91 -26.24
C ALA A 612 -28.53 -5.10 -27.18
N VAL A 613 -28.87 -6.33 -26.76
CA VAL A 613 -28.72 -7.54 -27.57
C VAL A 613 -29.58 -7.43 -28.83
N HIS A 614 -30.87 -7.02 -28.72
CA HIS A 614 -31.75 -6.81 -29.87
C HIS A 614 -31.13 -5.83 -30.87
N LYS A 615 -30.65 -4.69 -30.39
CA LYS A 615 -30.02 -3.65 -31.22
C LYS A 615 -28.80 -4.18 -31.97
N MET A 616 -27.95 -4.95 -31.30
CA MET A 616 -26.70 -5.52 -31.88
C MET A 616 -27.02 -6.53 -32.98
N ILE A 617 -28.09 -7.30 -32.83
CA ILE A 617 -28.52 -8.30 -33.84
C ILE A 617 -29.12 -7.60 -35.06
N SER A 618 -30.03 -6.59 -34.83
CA SER A 618 -30.73 -5.87 -35.91
C SER A 618 -29.77 -5.05 -36.79
N SER A 619 -28.80 -4.35 -36.17
CA SER A 619 -27.86 -3.51 -36.92
C SER A 619 -26.96 -4.32 -37.87
N SER A 620 -26.72 -5.59 -37.57
CA SER A 620 -25.95 -6.48 -38.45
C SER A 620 -26.77 -7.02 -39.64
N THR A 621 -28.10 -6.95 -39.58
CA THR A 621 -28.97 -7.42 -40.67
C THR A 621 -29.08 -6.34 -41.76
N ASN A 622 -28.93 -5.06 -41.41
CA ASN A 622 -29.04 -3.94 -42.35
C ASN A 622 -27.72 -3.60 -43.07
N ALA A 623 -26.60 -4.29 -42.73
CA ALA A 623 -25.27 -4.07 -43.33
C ALA A 623 -24.93 -5.07 -44.44
N LYS A 624 -25.92 -5.88 -44.91
CA LYS A 624 -25.74 -6.80 -46.03
C LYS A 624 -26.30 -6.22 -47.33
#